data_c413a503cca46f19e973396647a3c51c
#
_entry.id   c413a503cca46f19e973396647a3c51c
#
_cell.length_a   1.000
_cell.length_b   1.000
_cell.length_c   1.000
_cell.angle_alpha   90.00
_cell.angle_beta   90.00
_cell.angle_gamma   90.00
#
_symmetry.space_group_name_H-M   'P 1'
#
loop_
_entity.id
_entity.type
_entity.pdbx_description
1 polymer ?
#
loop_
_entity_poly.entity_id
_entity_poly.type
_entity_poly.pdbx_seq_one_letter_code
_entity_poly.pdbx_strand_id
1 'polypeptide(L)'
;MVVVTLPEDQVNQLEFLAKEVKRAAAFHSKVLVLHPGSSLSAGVEASVEQIAKGLNLVLDADDSEVNIALETMAGKGSEVGRTFEELRMIYDRVERKDRLRVCFDTCHVNDAGYDLVNDYEGVLAQFDKILGLDQIAVIHVNDSLNPLGAHKDRHANIGQGTIGYDTLHRVVHDGRFS
;
A
#
# COMPACT_ATOMS: atom_id res chain seq x y z
N MET A 1 0.05 3.74 14.02
CA MET A 1 -0.33 3.36 12.63
C MET A 1 -1.81 3.05 12.63
N VAL A 2 -2.55 3.58 11.69
CA VAL A 2 -3.97 3.27 11.46
C VAL A 2 -4.09 2.71 10.05
N VAL A 3 -4.76 1.58 9.87
CA VAL A 3 -5.05 1.00 8.55
C VAL A 3 -6.49 1.32 8.21
N VAL A 4 -6.74 1.84 7.01
CA VAL A 4 -8.05 2.27 6.55
C VAL A 4 -8.39 1.62 5.22
N THR A 5 -9.56 0.99 5.18
CA THR A 5 -10.23 0.59 3.94
C THR A 5 -11.40 1.50 3.71
N LEU A 6 -11.47 2.11 2.53
CA LEU A 6 -12.56 3.04 2.22
C LEU A 6 -13.87 2.28 1.95
N PRO A 7 -15.03 2.84 2.38
CA PRO A 7 -16.34 2.30 2.03
C PRO A 7 -16.60 2.39 0.51
N GLU A 8 -17.53 1.61 -0.02
CA GLU A 8 -17.84 1.56 -1.46
C GLU A 8 -18.47 2.84 -2.04
N ASP A 9 -19.02 3.71 -1.18
CA ASP A 9 -19.72 4.95 -1.58
C ASP A 9 -18.74 6.13 -1.62
N GLN A 10 -18.56 6.73 -2.80
CA GLN A 10 -17.56 7.77 -3.09
C GLN A 10 -17.71 9.06 -2.26
N VAL A 11 -18.94 9.50 -1.97
CA VAL A 11 -19.16 10.73 -1.19
C VAL A 11 -18.74 10.53 0.25
N ASN A 12 -18.97 9.34 0.79
CA ASN A 12 -18.57 8.98 2.15
C ASN A 12 -17.07 8.66 2.26
N GLN A 13 -16.40 8.26 1.18
CA GLN A 13 -14.98 7.91 1.19
C GLN A 13 -14.09 9.10 1.58
N LEU A 14 -14.32 10.26 0.99
CA LEU A 14 -13.52 11.47 1.26
C LEU A 14 -13.72 11.97 2.68
N GLU A 15 -14.98 12.05 3.13
CA GLU A 15 -15.29 12.45 4.50
C GLU A 15 -14.71 11.46 5.52
N PHE A 16 -14.77 10.17 5.21
CA PHE A 16 -14.22 9.13 6.07
C PHE A 16 -12.71 9.25 6.16
N LEU A 17 -12.00 9.34 5.01
CA LEU A 17 -10.55 9.50 4.98
C LEU A 17 -10.11 10.77 5.73
N ALA A 18 -10.78 11.90 5.50
CA ALA A 18 -10.48 13.15 6.21
C ALA A 18 -10.66 13.02 7.74
N LYS A 19 -11.69 12.29 8.19
CA LYS A 19 -11.90 11.98 9.61
C LYS A 19 -10.78 11.09 10.17
N GLU A 20 -10.36 10.07 9.42
CA GLU A 20 -9.29 9.17 9.86
C GLU A 20 -7.93 9.85 9.93
N VAL A 21 -7.60 10.76 9.01
CA VAL A 21 -6.39 11.59 9.10
C VAL A 21 -6.40 12.44 10.37
N LYS A 22 -7.54 13.11 10.69
CA LYS A 22 -7.69 13.88 11.92
C LYS A 22 -7.58 13.02 13.19
N ARG A 23 -8.14 11.80 13.16
CA ARG A 23 -8.01 10.84 14.26
C ARG A 23 -6.57 10.38 14.42
N ALA A 24 -5.89 10.03 13.33
CA ALA A 24 -4.48 9.68 13.35
C ALA A 24 -3.63 10.79 13.98
N ALA A 25 -3.86 12.04 13.60
CA ALA A 25 -3.21 13.22 14.18
C ALA A 25 -3.49 13.34 15.68
N ALA A 26 -4.75 13.18 16.11
CA ALA A 26 -5.14 13.24 17.52
C ALA A 26 -4.49 12.14 18.37
N PHE A 27 -4.24 10.96 17.79
CA PHE A 27 -3.49 9.87 18.42
C PHE A 27 -1.96 10.00 18.27
N HIS A 28 -1.46 11.11 17.76
CA HIS A 28 -0.03 11.32 17.45
C HIS A 28 0.57 10.26 16.52
N SER A 29 -0.26 9.62 15.70
CA SER A 29 0.25 8.74 14.64
C SER A 29 0.89 9.57 13.53
N LYS A 30 2.05 9.18 13.07
CA LYS A 30 2.76 9.84 11.96
C LYS A 30 2.34 9.30 10.59
N VAL A 31 1.72 8.13 10.55
CA VAL A 31 1.36 7.45 9.31
C VAL A 31 -0.02 6.83 9.43
N LEU A 32 -0.82 7.00 8.38
CA LEU A 32 -2.07 6.32 8.14
C LEU A 32 -1.88 5.43 6.89
N VAL A 33 -2.09 4.13 7.03
CA VAL A 33 -2.04 3.20 5.89
C VAL A 33 -3.40 3.17 5.20
N LEU A 34 -3.39 3.29 3.88
CA LEU A 34 -4.57 3.35 3.05
C LEU A 34 -4.52 2.28 1.95
N HIS A 35 -5.52 1.41 1.89
CA HIS A 35 -5.80 0.63 0.68
C HIS A 35 -6.28 1.58 -0.42
N PRO A 36 -5.63 1.64 -1.59
CA PRO A 36 -5.97 2.64 -2.62
C PRO A 36 -7.42 2.56 -3.10
N GLY A 37 -7.99 1.34 -3.14
CA GLY A 37 -9.35 1.12 -3.57
C GLY A 37 -9.49 0.11 -4.71
N SER A 38 -10.60 0.17 -5.44
CA SER A 38 -10.93 -0.78 -6.50
C SER A 38 -11.39 -0.06 -7.76
N SER A 39 -11.01 -0.60 -8.92
CA SER A 39 -11.35 -0.02 -10.22
C SER A 39 -12.79 -0.35 -10.66
N LEU A 40 -13.42 -1.37 -10.06
CA LEU A 40 -14.75 -1.83 -10.45
C LEU A 40 -14.87 -1.95 -11.99
N SER A 41 -15.85 -1.25 -12.59
CA SER A 41 -16.07 -1.21 -14.05
C SER A 41 -15.38 -0.04 -14.76
N ALA A 42 -14.80 0.91 -14.02
CA ALA A 42 -14.22 2.14 -14.61
C ALA A 42 -12.84 1.93 -15.22
N GLY A 43 -12.16 0.86 -14.86
CA GLY A 43 -10.77 0.57 -15.26
C GLY A 43 -9.74 1.30 -14.41
N VAL A 44 -8.50 0.83 -14.48
CA VAL A 44 -7.41 1.27 -13.60
C VAL A 44 -7.11 2.76 -13.76
N GLU A 45 -6.99 3.26 -15.00
CA GLU A 45 -6.62 4.66 -15.27
C GLU A 45 -7.62 5.65 -14.66
N ALA A 46 -8.93 5.45 -14.90
CA ALA A 46 -9.98 6.31 -14.35
C ALA A 46 -10.01 6.24 -12.81
N SER A 47 -9.74 5.08 -12.24
CA SER A 47 -9.71 4.89 -10.79
C SER A 47 -8.50 5.54 -10.15
N VAL A 48 -7.33 5.44 -10.77
CA VAL A 48 -6.11 6.15 -10.36
C VAL A 48 -6.34 7.67 -10.32
N GLU A 49 -6.96 8.22 -11.37
CA GLU A 49 -7.30 9.64 -11.43
C GLU A 49 -8.21 10.06 -10.27
N GLN A 50 -9.22 9.25 -10.00
CA GLN A 50 -10.18 9.52 -8.93
C GLN A 50 -9.56 9.39 -7.53
N ILE A 51 -8.72 8.36 -7.30
CA ILE A 51 -7.99 8.18 -6.05
C ILE A 51 -7.08 9.39 -5.80
N ALA A 52 -6.30 9.78 -6.80
CA ALA A 52 -5.39 10.93 -6.68
C ALA A 52 -6.14 12.23 -6.40
N LYS A 53 -7.27 12.46 -7.08
CA LYS A 53 -8.13 13.63 -6.82
C LYS A 53 -8.66 13.64 -5.39
N GLY A 54 -9.08 12.49 -4.89
CA GLY A 54 -9.54 12.35 -3.51
C GLY A 54 -8.42 12.64 -2.50
N LEU A 55 -7.22 12.11 -2.73
CA LEU A 55 -6.05 12.35 -1.90
C LEU A 55 -5.66 13.83 -1.90
N ASN A 56 -5.66 14.51 -3.05
CA ASN A 56 -5.38 15.94 -3.12
C ASN A 56 -6.37 16.74 -2.28
N LEU A 57 -7.68 16.49 -2.41
CA LEU A 57 -8.70 17.17 -1.62
C LEU A 57 -8.53 16.98 -0.10
N VAL A 58 -8.18 15.77 0.33
CA VAL A 58 -8.00 15.47 1.76
C VAL A 58 -6.71 16.11 2.28
N LEU A 59 -5.61 16.00 1.54
CA LEU A 59 -4.32 16.53 1.95
C LEU A 59 -4.27 18.06 1.93
N ASP A 60 -4.96 18.72 0.98
CA ASP A 60 -5.07 20.19 0.92
C ASP A 60 -5.90 20.76 2.07
N ALA A 61 -6.87 19.99 2.58
CA ALA A 61 -7.72 20.39 3.70
C ALA A 61 -7.15 20.01 5.08
N ASP A 62 -5.98 19.37 5.13
CA ASP A 62 -5.37 18.88 6.36
C ASP A 62 -4.02 19.54 6.65
N ASP A 63 -3.92 20.20 7.79
CA ASP A 63 -2.72 20.90 8.27
C ASP A 63 -1.84 20.01 9.18
N SER A 64 -2.20 18.76 9.40
CA SER A 64 -1.41 17.85 10.23
C SER A 64 -0.15 17.36 9.50
N GLU A 65 0.76 16.72 10.24
CA GLU A 65 1.97 16.08 9.67
C GLU A 65 1.76 14.58 9.37
N VAL A 66 0.51 14.08 9.36
CA VAL A 66 0.24 12.67 9.11
C VAL A 66 0.48 12.32 7.65
N ASN A 67 1.37 11.39 7.39
CA ASN A 67 1.59 10.84 6.06
C ASN A 67 0.52 9.79 5.71
N ILE A 68 0.09 9.74 4.46
CA ILE A 68 -0.74 8.66 3.94
C ILE A 68 0.19 7.68 3.22
N ALA A 69 0.25 6.45 3.72
CA ALA A 69 1.01 5.36 3.09
C ALA A 69 0.06 4.49 2.26
N LEU A 70 0.20 4.53 0.94
CA LEU A 70 -0.54 3.66 0.03
C LEU A 70 -0.02 2.23 0.16
N GLU A 71 -0.91 1.28 0.41
CA GLU A 71 -0.52 -0.11 0.55
C GLU A 71 -0.39 -0.80 -0.80
N THR A 72 0.65 -1.64 -0.95
CA THR A 72 0.76 -2.59 -2.05
C THR A 72 -0.38 -3.61 -1.93
N MET A 73 -1.11 -3.87 -3.00
CA MET A 73 -2.30 -4.71 -2.99
C MET A 73 -2.06 -6.06 -3.66
N ALA A 74 -2.79 -7.08 -3.21
CA ALA A 74 -2.69 -8.45 -3.76
C ALA A 74 -3.26 -8.59 -5.19
N GLY A 75 -4.09 -7.65 -5.61
CA GLY A 75 -4.80 -7.70 -6.89
C GLY A 75 -6.06 -8.57 -6.85
N LYS A 76 -6.68 -8.70 -5.68
CA LYS A 76 -7.94 -9.43 -5.53
C LYS A 76 -9.06 -8.67 -6.24
N GLY A 77 -9.72 -9.36 -7.17
CA GLY A 77 -10.79 -8.77 -7.97
C GLY A 77 -10.27 -7.60 -8.82
N SER A 78 -10.75 -6.39 -8.54
CA SER A 78 -10.41 -5.16 -9.26
C SER A 78 -9.62 -4.16 -8.41
N GLU A 79 -8.90 -4.62 -7.39
CA GLU A 79 -8.04 -3.77 -6.57
C GLU A 79 -7.03 -2.98 -7.40
N VAL A 80 -6.83 -1.71 -7.04
CA VAL A 80 -5.81 -0.82 -7.61
C VAL A 80 -4.61 -0.79 -6.67
N GLY A 81 -3.39 -0.73 -7.22
CA GLY A 81 -2.16 -0.78 -6.46
C GLY A 81 -1.54 -2.18 -6.35
N ARG A 82 -1.99 -3.11 -7.18
CA ARG A 82 -1.44 -4.46 -7.29
C ARG A 82 -0.06 -4.50 -7.95
N THR A 83 0.27 -3.51 -8.75
CA THR A 83 1.61 -3.36 -9.31
C THR A 83 2.26 -2.07 -8.81
N PHE A 84 3.58 -2.05 -8.77
CA PHE A 84 4.32 -0.85 -8.35
C PHE A 84 4.06 0.32 -9.31
N GLU A 85 3.81 0.02 -10.60
CA GLU A 85 3.43 1.00 -11.60
C GLU A 85 2.07 1.64 -11.31
N GLU A 86 1.08 0.87 -10.86
CA GLU A 86 -0.23 1.42 -10.46
C GLU A 86 -0.10 2.37 -9.27
N LEU A 87 0.72 2.03 -8.26
CA LEU A 87 1.02 2.94 -7.15
C LEU A 87 1.76 4.19 -7.64
N ARG A 88 2.72 4.04 -8.55
CA ARG A 88 3.43 5.16 -9.17
C ARG A 88 2.49 6.08 -9.93
N MET A 89 1.52 5.54 -10.65
CA MET A 89 0.52 6.35 -11.35
C MET A 89 -0.30 7.22 -10.38
N ILE A 90 -0.67 6.71 -9.20
CA ILE A 90 -1.34 7.50 -8.16
C ILE A 90 -0.38 8.56 -7.63
N TYR A 91 0.84 8.16 -7.28
CA TYR A 91 1.87 9.03 -6.71
C TYR A 91 2.16 10.23 -7.62
N ASP A 92 2.24 10.01 -8.94
CA ASP A 92 2.53 11.07 -9.91
C ASP A 92 1.45 12.15 -9.99
N ARG A 93 0.18 11.78 -9.73
CA ARG A 93 -0.99 12.65 -9.79
C ARG A 93 -1.31 13.35 -8.46
N VAL A 94 -0.69 12.95 -7.36
CA VAL A 94 -0.85 13.63 -6.07
C VAL A 94 0.11 14.80 -5.99
N GLU A 95 -0.41 15.98 -5.59
CA GLU A 95 0.36 17.22 -5.51
C GLU A 95 1.27 17.23 -4.27
N ARG A 96 0.71 16.87 -3.09
CA ARG A 96 1.41 16.79 -1.81
C ARG A 96 2.22 15.48 -1.65
N LYS A 97 3.22 15.30 -2.54
CA LYS A 97 4.10 14.12 -2.52
C LYS A 97 4.92 14.00 -1.23
N ASP A 98 5.18 15.11 -0.58
CA ASP A 98 5.81 15.19 0.74
C ASP A 98 5.04 14.44 1.83
N ARG A 99 3.72 14.32 1.68
CA ARG A 99 2.79 13.65 2.58
C ARG A 99 2.41 12.23 2.14
N LEU A 100 2.89 11.77 0.99
CA LEU A 100 2.59 10.45 0.46
C LEU A 100 3.76 9.49 0.70
N ARG A 101 3.44 8.27 1.12
CA ARG A 101 4.39 7.18 1.40
C ARG A 101 3.80 5.87 0.90
N VAL A 102 4.56 4.80 1.06
CA VAL A 102 4.12 3.44 0.71
C VAL A 102 4.15 2.55 1.95
N CYS A 103 3.14 1.70 2.06
CA CYS A 103 3.12 0.53 2.92
C CYS A 103 3.40 -0.71 2.07
N PHE A 104 4.51 -1.39 2.35
CA PHE A 104 4.90 -2.62 1.67
C PHE A 104 4.38 -3.82 2.45
N ASP A 105 3.36 -4.52 1.94
CA ASP A 105 2.83 -5.74 2.54
C ASP A 105 3.41 -6.98 1.85
N THR A 106 4.12 -7.83 2.59
CA THR A 106 4.81 -9.00 2.02
C THR A 106 3.86 -10.05 1.45
N CYS A 107 2.69 -10.26 2.07
CA CYS A 107 1.66 -11.15 1.56
C CYS A 107 1.08 -10.61 0.25
N HIS A 108 0.73 -9.31 0.21
CA HIS A 108 0.15 -8.69 -0.97
C HIS A 108 1.11 -8.70 -2.16
N VAL A 109 2.37 -8.36 -1.92
CA VAL A 109 3.42 -8.38 -2.96
C VAL A 109 3.60 -9.79 -3.53
N ASN A 110 3.67 -10.83 -2.66
CA ASN A 110 3.72 -12.22 -3.10
C ASN A 110 2.47 -12.62 -3.90
N ASP A 111 1.29 -12.29 -3.39
CA ASP A 111 0.02 -12.64 -4.04
C ASP A 111 -0.19 -11.87 -5.36
N ALA A 112 0.41 -10.69 -5.51
CA ALA A 112 0.45 -9.93 -6.76
C ALA A 112 1.42 -10.50 -7.81
N GLY A 113 2.32 -11.40 -7.42
CA GLY A 113 3.22 -12.09 -8.33
C GLY A 113 4.70 -11.68 -8.25
N TYR A 114 5.09 -10.89 -7.26
CA TYR A 114 6.49 -10.54 -7.00
C TYR A 114 7.12 -11.61 -6.10
N ASP A 115 8.10 -12.34 -6.61
CA ASP A 115 8.71 -13.50 -5.95
C ASP A 115 9.73 -13.10 -4.87
N LEU A 116 9.23 -12.81 -3.68
CA LEU A 116 10.08 -12.48 -2.53
C LEU A 116 10.93 -13.66 -2.06
N VAL A 117 10.54 -14.90 -2.37
CA VAL A 117 11.25 -16.10 -1.91
C VAL A 117 12.50 -16.37 -2.75
N ASN A 118 12.36 -16.33 -4.08
CA ASN A 118 13.43 -16.70 -4.98
C ASN A 118 14.16 -15.52 -5.61
N ASP A 119 13.52 -14.33 -5.67
CA ASP A 119 14.06 -13.12 -6.31
C ASP A 119 13.90 -11.86 -5.45
N TYR A 120 14.21 -11.96 -4.17
CA TYR A 120 14.08 -10.85 -3.21
C TYR A 120 14.77 -9.56 -3.68
N GLU A 121 16.01 -9.66 -4.15
CA GLU A 121 16.77 -8.50 -4.63
C GLU A 121 16.20 -7.91 -5.91
N GLY A 122 15.72 -8.75 -6.84
CA GLY A 122 15.06 -8.28 -8.05
C GLY A 122 13.75 -7.55 -7.77
N VAL A 123 12.95 -8.05 -6.83
CA VAL A 123 11.71 -7.37 -6.39
C VAL A 123 12.03 -6.00 -5.78
N LEU A 124 13.00 -5.92 -4.88
CA LEU A 124 13.35 -4.64 -4.27
C LEU A 124 13.99 -3.67 -5.27
N ALA A 125 14.82 -4.16 -6.19
CA ALA A 125 15.38 -3.33 -7.25
C ALA A 125 14.31 -2.78 -8.19
N GLN A 126 13.28 -3.58 -8.51
CA GLN A 126 12.12 -3.12 -9.29
C GLN A 126 11.33 -2.05 -8.53
N PHE A 127 11.07 -2.27 -7.25
CA PHE A 127 10.38 -1.30 -6.40
C PHE A 127 11.16 0.02 -6.32
N ASP A 128 12.47 -0.06 -6.07
CA ASP A 128 13.35 1.11 -5.97
C ASP A 128 13.35 1.93 -7.26
N LYS A 129 13.47 1.26 -8.40
CA LYS A 129 13.44 1.91 -9.71
C LYS A 129 12.13 2.65 -9.98
N ILE A 130 10.99 2.13 -9.52
CA ILE A 130 9.65 2.65 -9.85
C ILE A 130 9.21 3.71 -8.84
N LEU A 131 9.36 3.42 -7.55
CA LEU A 131 8.84 4.26 -6.45
C LEU A 131 9.94 4.89 -5.59
N GLY A 132 11.05 4.18 -5.40
CA GLY A 132 12.10 4.52 -4.44
C GLY A 132 11.90 3.75 -3.11
N LEU A 133 12.93 3.08 -2.61
CA LEU A 133 12.86 2.38 -1.32
C LEU A 133 12.66 3.36 -0.15
N ASP A 134 13.12 4.60 -0.28
CA ASP A 134 12.93 5.69 0.68
C ASP A 134 11.47 6.11 0.85
N GLN A 135 10.59 5.71 -0.05
CA GLN A 135 9.14 5.95 0.06
C GLN A 135 8.44 4.95 0.98
N ILE A 136 9.08 3.83 1.34
CA ILE A 136 8.51 2.85 2.26
C ILE A 136 8.56 3.42 3.69
N ALA A 137 7.40 3.72 4.25
CA ALA A 137 7.27 4.18 5.63
C ALA A 137 6.73 3.09 6.57
N VAL A 138 6.13 2.05 6.02
CA VAL A 138 5.54 0.93 6.77
C VAL A 138 5.80 -0.37 6.02
N ILE A 139 6.11 -1.41 6.77
CA ILE A 139 6.12 -2.77 6.25
C ILE A 139 5.14 -3.60 7.05
N HIS A 140 4.17 -4.20 6.38
CA HIS A 140 3.36 -5.26 6.93
C HIS A 140 4.06 -6.60 6.66
N VAL A 141 4.57 -7.22 7.72
CA VAL A 141 5.24 -8.51 7.63
C VAL A 141 4.21 -9.60 7.82
N ASN A 142 3.66 -10.08 6.73
CA ASN A 142 2.64 -11.11 6.69
C ASN A 142 3.11 -12.29 5.83
N ASP A 143 2.84 -13.52 6.28
CA ASP A 143 2.98 -14.70 5.43
C ASP A 143 1.72 -14.92 4.60
N SER A 144 1.79 -15.67 3.50
CA SER A 144 0.64 -15.93 2.64
C SER A 144 0.21 -17.40 2.70
N LEU A 145 -1.11 -17.65 2.76
CA LEU A 145 -1.69 -18.97 2.58
C LEU A 145 -1.69 -19.42 1.11
N ASN A 146 -1.42 -18.50 0.19
CA ASN A 146 -1.57 -18.72 -1.24
C ASN A 146 -0.21 -18.87 -1.93
N PRO A 147 -0.14 -19.57 -3.07
CA PRO A 147 1.05 -19.55 -3.92
C PRO A 147 1.26 -18.17 -4.54
N LEU A 148 2.49 -17.94 -5.00
CA LEU A 148 2.88 -16.74 -5.74
C LEU A 148 1.89 -16.41 -6.85
N GLY A 149 1.45 -15.14 -6.91
CA GLY A 149 0.56 -14.65 -7.96
C GLY A 149 -0.90 -15.12 -7.86
N ALA A 150 -1.34 -15.52 -6.69
CA ALA A 150 -2.71 -16.05 -6.50
C ALA A 150 -3.81 -14.97 -6.51
N HIS A 151 -3.48 -13.71 -6.30
CA HIS A 151 -4.41 -12.57 -6.24
C HIS A 151 -5.55 -12.76 -5.22
N LYS A 152 -5.23 -13.18 -3.98
CA LYS A 152 -6.27 -13.56 -3.01
C LYS A 152 -6.26 -12.82 -1.68
N ASP A 153 -5.13 -12.32 -1.22
CA ASP A 153 -5.02 -11.69 0.09
C ASP A 153 -5.56 -12.59 1.21
N ARG A 154 -4.76 -13.58 1.61
CA ARG A 154 -5.04 -14.47 2.73
C ARG A 154 -3.78 -14.66 3.54
N HIS A 155 -3.71 -14.01 4.69
CA HIS A 155 -2.58 -14.06 5.59
C HIS A 155 -2.48 -15.41 6.30
N ALA A 156 -1.28 -15.95 6.39
CA ALA A 156 -0.89 -17.05 7.26
C ALA A 156 -0.16 -16.52 8.50
N ASN A 157 -0.07 -17.33 9.54
CA ASN A 157 0.88 -17.05 10.61
C ASN A 157 2.31 -17.11 10.07
N ILE A 158 3.19 -16.27 10.59
CA ILE A 158 4.59 -16.18 10.17
C ILE A 158 5.27 -17.55 10.22
N GLY A 159 5.85 -17.97 9.10
CA GLY A 159 6.50 -19.26 8.92
C GLY A 159 5.57 -20.44 8.67
N GLN A 160 4.25 -20.22 8.55
CA GLN A 160 3.26 -21.27 8.26
C GLN A 160 2.64 -21.11 6.85
N GLY A 161 3.10 -20.15 6.09
CA GLY A 161 2.65 -19.89 4.72
C GLY A 161 3.69 -20.21 3.65
N THR A 162 3.47 -19.68 2.47
CA THR A 162 4.29 -19.95 1.27
C THR A 162 5.51 -19.03 1.13
N ILE A 163 5.50 -17.86 1.82
CA ILE A 163 6.67 -16.97 1.86
C ILE A 163 7.71 -17.53 2.82
N GLY A 164 7.26 -18.02 3.97
CA GLY A 164 8.07 -18.72 4.95
C GLY A 164 8.90 -17.82 5.86
N TYR A 165 9.36 -18.41 6.96
CA TYR A 165 10.07 -17.71 8.02
C TYR A 165 11.36 -17.01 7.55
N ASP A 166 12.19 -17.70 6.75
CA ASP A 166 13.51 -17.19 6.38
C ASP A 166 13.41 -15.91 5.53
N THR A 167 12.47 -15.86 4.59
CA THR A 167 12.22 -14.67 3.77
C THR A 167 11.70 -13.51 4.63
N LEU A 168 10.72 -13.78 5.50
CA LEU A 168 10.15 -12.74 6.38
C LEU A 168 11.17 -12.24 7.41
N HIS A 169 12.01 -13.13 7.94
CA HIS A 169 13.13 -12.77 8.81
C HIS A 169 14.11 -11.85 8.06
N ARG A 170 14.41 -12.15 6.80
CA ARG A 170 15.25 -11.30 5.96
C ARG A 170 14.65 -9.90 5.80
N VAL A 171 13.35 -9.78 5.54
CA VAL A 171 12.66 -8.49 5.42
C VAL A 171 12.82 -7.65 6.70
N VAL A 172 12.58 -8.26 7.87
CA VAL A 172 12.66 -7.56 9.17
C VAL A 172 14.07 -7.06 9.48
N HIS A 173 15.10 -7.74 9.00
CA HIS A 173 16.51 -7.41 9.29
C HIS A 173 17.20 -6.70 8.12
N ASP A 174 16.47 -6.32 7.08
CA ASP A 174 17.05 -5.59 5.96
C ASP A 174 17.29 -4.12 6.33
N GLY A 175 18.57 -3.73 6.40
CA GLY A 175 18.97 -2.38 6.78
C GLY A 175 18.50 -1.26 5.84
N ARG A 176 17.94 -1.60 4.69
CA ARG A 176 17.32 -0.63 3.75
C ARG A 176 16.00 -0.05 4.27
N PHE A 177 15.40 -0.72 5.25
CA PHE A 177 14.11 -0.33 5.84
C PHE A 177 14.23 0.25 7.26
N SER A 178 15.44 0.55 7.73
CA SER A 178 15.73 1.08 9.07
C SER A 178 15.85 2.61 9.09
#